data_60226d7eaa7d8cf3a38aeb3ff65cfb99
#
_entry.id   60226d7eaa7d8cf3a38aeb3ff65cfb99
#
_cell.length_a   1.000
_cell.length_b   1.000
_cell.length_c   1.000
_cell.angle_alpha   90.00
_cell.angle_beta   90.00
_cell.angle_gamma   90.00
#
_symmetry.space_group_name_H-M   'P 1'
#
loop_
_entity.id
_entity.type
_entity.pdbx_description
1 polymer ?
#
loop_
_entity_poly.entity_id
_entity_poly.type
_entity_poly.pdbx_seq_one_letter_code
_entity_poly.pdbx_strand_id
1 'polypeptide(L)'
;AEPTDDAGWLMRRDCQFHWHNRGYAHFEDFLAGFTAEKRKKARRERRRVAEEGITFRTVYGRDAAPAELLAAWQLHRGTFLRRGQEPYLGLECFRILARSLGDSLLFKFAERRGAIVAVAVFFVGGDTLYGRYWGAADEFHSLHFETCYHQGIEHCIEHRIARFEPGTQGEHKVARGFVPTLTHSAHRIADPRFRRAIADYLLAEGAGVDEYAAGIGEHVPYRQELTP
;
A
#
# COMPACT_ATOMS: atom_id res chain seq x y z
N ALA A 1 -6.82 0.29 30.67
CA ALA A 1 -7.25 1.69 30.54
C ALA A 1 -8.44 1.70 29.58
N GLU A 2 -9.50 2.47 29.88
CA GLU A 2 -10.63 2.65 28.95
C GLU A 2 -10.11 3.21 27.62
N PRO A 3 -10.64 2.77 26.48
CA PRO A 3 -10.25 3.28 25.15
C PRO A 3 -10.91 4.65 24.89
N THR A 4 -10.83 5.56 25.85
CA THR A 4 -11.40 6.90 25.75
C THR A 4 -10.33 7.95 26.00
N ASP A 5 -10.38 9.04 25.24
CA ASP A 5 -9.62 10.25 25.56
C ASP A 5 -10.40 11.16 26.54
N ASP A 6 -9.75 12.23 27.01
CA ASP A 6 -10.35 13.22 27.94
C ASP A 6 -11.59 13.93 27.35
N ALA A 7 -11.78 13.93 26.02
CA ALA A 7 -12.94 14.49 25.32
C ALA A 7 -14.07 13.47 25.08
N GLY A 8 -13.89 12.21 25.55
CA GLY A 8 -14.89 11.15 25.46
C GLY A 8 -14.98 10.49 24.09
N TRP A 9 -13.95 10.50 23.29
CA TRP A 9 -13.81 9.73 22.07
C TRP A 9 -13.39 8.30 22.40
N LEU A 10 -13.94 7.33 21.66
CA LEU A 10 -13.50 5.95 21.72
C LEU A 10 -12.28 5.78 20.82
N MET A 11 -11.18 5.33 21.39
CA MET A 11 -9.94 5.06 20.65
C MET A 11 -9.92 3.60 20.22
N ARG A 12 -9.80 3.36 18.91
CA ARG A 12 -9.62 2.02 18.32
C ARG A 12 -8.21 1.86 17.80
N ARG A 13 -7.62 0.71 18.10
CA ARG A 13 -6.35 0.27 17.47
C ARG A 13 -6.65 -0.71 16.35
N ASP A 14 -5.81 -0.67 15.31
CA ASP A 14 -5.82 -1.63 14.21
C ASP A 14 -4.38 -1.93 13.79
N CYS A 15 -4.15 -3.01 13.06
CA CYS A 15 -2.83 -3.37 12.55
C CYS A 15 -2.81 -3.19 11.03
N GLN A 16 -1.87 -2.38 10.56
CA GLN A 16 -1.53 -2.22 9.15
C GLN A 16 -0.11 -2.73 8.89
N PHE A 17 0.33 -2.66 7.63
CA PHE A 17 1.65 -3.10 7.23
C PHE A 17 2.36 -1.97 6.51
N HIS A 18 3.40 -1.38 7.14
CA HIS A 18 4.17 -0.28 6.58
C HIS A 18 5.58 -0.72 6.25
N TRP A 19 6.18 -0.10 5.26
CA TRP A 19 7.59 -0.25 4.96
C TRP A 19 8.34 1.01 5.38
N HIS A 20 9.54 0.84 5.93
CA HIS A 20 10.40 1.91 6.40
C HIS A 20 11.73 1.91 5.64
N ASN A 21 12.09 3.08 5.12
CA ASN A 21 13.39 3.29 4.49
C ASN A 21 14.46 3.40 5.57
N ARG A 22 15.43 2.49 5.55
CA ARG A 22 16.55 2.47 6.48
C ARG A 22 17.84 3.07 5.87
N GLY A 23 17.68 3.96 4.90
CA GLY A 23 18.81 4.57 4.20
C GLY A 23 19.41 3.69 3.12
N TYR A 24 18.61 2.83 2.51
CA TYR A 24 19.05 1.98 1.40
C TYR A 24 19.52 2.84 0.21
N ALA A 25 20.66 2.49 -0.39
CA ALA A 25 21.16 3.17 -1.58
C ALA A 25 20.41 2.73 -2.85
N HIS A 26 20.01 1.47 -2.91
CA HIS A 26 19.22 0.89 -4.01
C HIS A 26 18.40 -0.32 -3.54
N PHE A 27 17.51 -0.82 -4.39
CA PHE A 27 16.59 -1.91 -4.06
C PHE A 27 17.31 -3.22 -3.65
N GLU A 28 18.49 -3.50 -4.19
CA GLU A 28 19.26 -4.68 -3.82
C GLU A 28 19.82 -4.60 -2.38
N ASP A 29 20.12 -3.40 -1.87
CA ASP A 29 20.50 -3.21 -0.46
C ASP A 29 19.34 -3.56 0.47
N PHE A 30 18.14 -3.14 0.11
CA PHE A 30 16.93 -3.55 0.82
C PHE A 30 16.77 -5.07 0.84
N LEU A 31 16.90 -5.73 -0.32
CA LEU A 31 16.82 -7.19 -0.42
C LEU A 31 17.98 -7.89 0.33
N ALA A 32 19.15 -7.25 0.44
CA ALA A 32 20.27 -7.81 1.21
C ALA A 32 19.93 -8.02 2.68
N GLY A 33 18.99 -7.25 3.24
CA GLY A 33 18.48 -7.44 4.60
C GLY A 33 17.61 -8.69 4.79
N PHE A 34 17.12 -9.31 3.71
CA PHE A 34 16.26 -10.49 3.77
C PHE A 34 17.05 -11.77 4.03
N THR A 35 16.36 -12.79 4.58
CA THR A 35 16.88 -14.16 4.55
C THR A 35 17.10 -14.62 3.11
N ALA A 36 18.02 -15.58 2.89
CA ALA A 36 18.37 -16.04 1.53
C ALA A 36 17.16 -16.54 0.75
N GLU A 37 16.25 -17.27 1.40
CA GLU A 37 15.03 -17.81 0.80
C GLU A 37 14.08 -16.69 0.35
N LYS A 38 13.79 -15.73 1.24
CA LYS A 38 12.85 -14.62 0.97
C LYS A 38 13.40 -13.70 -0.12
N ARG A 39 14.71 -13.42 -0.10
CA ARG A 39 15.39 -12.66 -1.15
C ARG A 39 15.31 -13.36 -2.51
N LYS A 40 15.55 -14.69 -2.56
CA LYS A 40 15.41 -15.47 -3.79
C LYS A 40 13.97 -15.43 -4.32
N LYS A 41 12.97 -15.49 -3.43
CA LYS A 41 11.56 -15.38 -3.81
C LYS A 41 11.23 -14.01 -4.41
N ALA A 42 11.64 -12.92 -3.77
CA ALA A 42 11.42 -11.55 -4.25
C ALA A 42 12.05 -11.33 -5.64
N ARG A 43 13.32 -11.72 -5.82
CA ARG A 43 13.99 -11.64 -7.12
C ARG A 43 13.30 -12.47 -8.20
N ARG A 44 12.76 -13.64 -7.85
CA ARG A 44 12.02 -14.49 -8.79
C ARG A 44 10.69 -13.86 -9.20
N GLU A 45 9.96 -13.23 -8.28
CA GLU A 45 8.72 -12.50 -8.59
C GLU A 45 8.99 -11.38 -9.60
N ARG A 46 10.00 -10.53 -9.34
CA ARG A 46 10.41 -9.45 -10.25
C ARG A 46 10.84 -9.95 -11.62
N ARG A 47 11.68 -10.97 -11.66
CA ARG A 47 12.18 -11.56 -12.90
C ARG A 47 11.04 -12.10 -13.78
N ARG A 48 10.05 -12.77 -13.20
CA ARG A 48 8.88 -13.29 -13.96
C ARG A 48 8.10 -12.18 -14.64
N VAL A 49 7.91 -11.04 -13.97
CA VAL A 49 7.26 -9.88 -14.57
C VAL A 49 8.09 -9.32 -15.74
N ALA A 50 9.41 -9.25 -15.59
CA ALA A 50 10.30 -8.81 -16.66
C ALA A 50 10.33 -9.78 -17.86
N GLU A 51 10.31 -11.10 -17.61
CA GLU A 51 10.24 -12.17 -18.63
C GLU A 51 8.95 -12.10 -19.46
N GLU A 52 7.86 -11.56 -18.89
CA GLU A 52 6.62 -11.26 -19.63
C GLU A 52 6.73 -10.03 -20.55
N GLY A 53 7.89 -9.38 -20.59
CA GLY A 53 8.14 -8.17 -21.37
C GLY A 53 7.44 -6.93 -20.82
N ILE A 54 7.20 -6.91 -19.50
CA ILE A 54 6.57 -5.77 -18.83
C ILE A 54 7.66 -4.82 -18.32
N THR A 55 7.48 -3.54 -18.63
CA THR A 55 8.31 -2.42 -18.17
C THR A 55 7.48 -1.46 -17.32
N PHE A 56 8.14 -0.62 -16.53
CA PHE A 56 7.46 0.31 -15.64
C PHE A 56 7.84 1.75 -15.92
N ARG A 57 6.85 2.64 -15.81
CA ARG A 57 7.02 4.07 -15.98
C ARG A 57 6.28 4.83 -14.86
N THR A 58 6.93 5.84 -14.30
CA THR A 58 6.31 6.76 -13.34
C THR A 58 5.83 8.01 -14.07
N VAL A 59 4.60 8.42 -13.80
CA VAL A 59 4.02 9.69 -14.30
C VAL A 59 3.42 10.43 -13.11
N TYR A 60 3.82 11.68 -12.91
CA TYR A 60 3.24 12.53 -11.90
C TYR A 60 1.93 13.15 -12.39
N GLY A 61 1.03 13.49 -11.46
CA GLY A 61 -0.27 14.05 -11.81
C GLY A 61 -0.19 15.26 -12.73
N ARG A 62 0.79 16.16 -12.50
CA ARG A 62 1.00 17.35 -13.34
C ARG A 62 1.36 17.03 -14.80
N ASP A 63 2.01 15.87 -15.03
CA ASP A 63 2.53 15.47 -16.33
C ASP A 63 1.61 14.44 -17.02
N ALA A 64 0.57 13.98 -16.33
CA ALA A 64 -0.32 12.91 -16.80
C ALA A 64 -1.17 13.39 -18.00
N ALA A 65 -0.97 12.77 -19.14
CA ALA A 65 -1.76 13.06 -20.33
C ALA A 65 -3.23 12.59 -20.16
N PRO A 66 -4.19 13.23 -20.86
CA PRO A 66 -5.60 12.83 -20.80
C PRO A 66 -5.85 11.34 -21.10
N ALA A 67 -5.08 10.76 -22.04
CA ALA A 67 -5.16 9.33 -22.37
C ALA A 67 -4.67 8.43 -21.24
N GLU A 68 -3.63 8.85 -20.51
CA GLU A 68 -3.10 8.13 -19.35
C GLU A 68 -4.08 8.14 -18.16
N LEU A 69 -4.72 9.28 -17.90
CA LEU A 69 -5.77 9.40 -16.89
C LEU A 69 -6.98 8.53 -17.23
N LEU A 70 -7.36 8.47 -18.49
CA LEU A 70 -8.43 7.59 -18.97
C LEU A 70 -8.04 6.12 -18.76
N ALA A 71 -6.83 5.73 -19.15
CA ALA A 71 -6.32 4.36 -18.96
C ALA A 71 -6.28 3.98 -17.47
N ALA A 72 -5.75 4.85 -16.61
CA ALA A 72 -5.70 4.62 -15.17
C ALA A 72 -7.11 4.43 -14.58
N TRP A 73 -8.07 5.26 -14.95
CA TRP A 73 -9.46 5.13 -14.52
C TRP A 73 -10.11 3.84 -15.03
N GLN A 74 -9.92 3.49 -16.31
CA GLN A 74 -10.49 2.26 -16.90
C GLN A 74 -9.96 1.01 -16.19
N LEU A 75 -8.65 0.93 -15.94
CA LEU A 75 -8.03 -0.18 -15.23
C LEU A 75 -8.52 -0.27 -13.77
N HIS A 76 -8.61 0.87 -13.10
CA HIS A 76 -9.20 0.96 -11.75
C HIS A 76 -10.66 0.47 -11.75
N ARG A 77 -11.48 0.98 -12.68
CA ARG A 77 -12.88 0.56 -12.83
C ARG A 77 -13.00 -0.94 -13.06
N GLY A 78 -12.15 -1.51 -13.91
CA GLY A 78 -12.12 -2.95 -14.18
C GLY A 78 -11.92 -3.79 -12.91
N THR A 79 -11.15 -3.30 -11.93
CA THR A 79 -10.96 -3.99 -10.64
C THR A 79 -12.24 -4.05 -9.81
N PHE A 80 -13.06 -3.01 -9.83
CA PHE A 80 -14.36 -2.98 -9.17
C PHE A 80 -15.38 -3.84 -9.87
N LEU A 81 -15.47 -3.74 -11.21
CA LEU A 81 -16.41 -4.53 -12.00
C LEU A 81 -16.21 -6.03 -11.85
N ARG A 82 -14.95 -6.51 -11.76
CA ARG A 82 -14.65 -7.92 -11.47
C ARG A 82 -15.19 -8.41 -10.12
N ARG A 83 -15.50 -7.47 -9.21
CA ARG A 83 -16.11 -7.74 -7.89
C ARG A 83 -17.62 -7.46 -7.88
N GLY A 84 -18.24 -7.19 -9.03
CA GLY A 84 -19.66 -6.85 -9.14
C GLY A 84 -20.02 -5.47 -8.59
N GLN A 85 -19.05 -4.55 -8.53
CA GLN A 85 -19.24 -3.20 -7.98
C GLN A 85 -18.86 -2.13 -9.00
N GLU A 86 -19.54 -0.99 -8.99
CA GLU A 86 -19.09 0.21 -9.69
C GLU A 86 -18.14 1.01 -8.79
N PRO A 87 -17.07 1.63 -9.36
CA PRO A 87 -16.18 2.46 -8.58
C PRO A 87 -16.87 3.76 -8.16
N TYR A 88 -16.57 4.23 -6.96
CA TYR A 88 -17.07 5.50 -6.45
C TYR A 88 -16.33 6.72 -7.04
N LEU A 89 -15.17 6.52 -7.70
CA LEU A 89 -14.43 7.58 -8.37
C LEU A 89 -14.66 7.52 -9.89
N GLY A 90 -15.20 8.60 -10.43
CA GLY A 90 -15.31 8.80 -11.88
C GLY A 90 -14.01 9.32 -12.50
N LEU A 91 -13.94 9.31 -13.85
CA LEU A 91 -12.80 9.85 -14.60
C LEU A 91 -12.50 11.32 -14.25
N GLU A 92 -13.54 12.13 -14.04
CA GLU A 92 -13.33 13.55 -13.70
C GLU A 92 -12.63 13.72 -12.35
N CYS A 93 -12.87 12.81 -11.40
CA CYS A 93 -12.14 12.80 -10.13
C CYS A 93 -10.63 12.58 -10.36
N PHE A 94 -10.23 11.64 -11.23
CA PHE A 94 -8.83 11.45 -11.60
C PHE A 94 -8.21 12.70 -12.24
N ARG A 95 -8.96 13.41 -13.10
CA ARG A 95 -8.51 14.67 -13.70
C ARG A 95 -8.33 15.79 -12.67
N ILE A 96 -9.29 15.91 -11.74
CA ILE A 96 -9.21 16.91 -10.66
C ILE A 96 -8.02 16.60 -9.75
N LEU A 97 -7.86 15.35 -9.31
CA LEU A 97 -6.73 14.95 -8.48
C LEU A 97 -5.39 15.23 -9.15
N ALA A 98 -5.24 14.90 -10.44
CA ALA A 98 -4.02 15.14 -11.20
C ALA A 98 -3.66 16.63 -11.25
N ARG A 99 -4.63 17.51 -11.54
CA ARG A 99 -4.42 18.97 -11.57
C ARG A 99 -4.14 19.56 -10.19
N SER A 100 -4.86 19.07 -9.15
CA SER A 100 -4.80 19.70 -7.82
C SER A 100 -3.61 19.23 -6.99
N LEU A 101 -3.18 17.97 -7.14
CA LEU A 101 -2.11 17.38 -6.34
C LEU A 101 -0.75 17.42 -7.06
N GLY A 102 -0.72 17.53 -8.38
CA GLY A 102 0.52 17.67 -9.14
C GLY A 102 1.52 16.56 -8.80
N ASP A 103 2.64 16.92 -8.16
CA ASP A 103 3.70 15.99 -7.77
C ASP A 103 3.33 15.06 -6.61
N SER A 104 2.32 15.42 -5.84
CA SER A 104 1.83 14.59 -4.75
C SER A 104 0.94 13.43 -5.22
N LEU A 105 0.61 13.34 -6.50
CA LEU A 105 -0.06 12.20 -7.12
C LEU A 105 0.88 11.57 -8.14
N LEU A 106 1.10 10.27 -8.05
CA LEU A 106 1.88 9.55 -9.04
C LEU A 106 1.19 8.26 -9.48
N PHE A 107 1.34 7.97 -10.76
CA PHE A 107 0.91 6.74 -11.41
C PHE A 107 2.14 5.90 -11.75
N LYS A 108 2.17 4.66 -11.31
CA LYS A 108 3.14 3.68 -11.79
C LYS A 108 2.43 2.82 -12.83
N PHE A 109 2.68 3.10 -14.09
CA PHE A 109 2.16 2.31 -15.21
C PHE A 109 3.05 1.11 -15.49
N ALA A 110 2.43 -0.05 -15.67
CA ALA A 110 3.06 -1.23 -16.24
C ALA A 110 2.69 -1.29 -17.72
N GLU A 111 3.69 -1.41 -18.59
CA GLU A 111 3.53 -1.39 -20.03
C GLU A 111 4.05 -2.68 -20.65
N ARG A 112 3.30 -3.23 -21.61
CA ARG A 112 3.69 -4.41 -22.40
C ARG A 112 3.43 -4.13 -23.86
N ARG A 113 4.46 -4.26 -24.72
CA ARG A 113 4.37 -4.01 -26.17
C ARG A 113 3.79 -2.64 -26.52
N GLY A 114 4.14 -1.62 -25.75
CA GLY A 114 3.66 -0.24 -25.95
C GLY A 114 2.25 0.05 -25.43
N ALA A 115 1.56 -0.91 -24.83
CA ALA A 115 0.25 -0.70 -24.22
C ALA A 115 0.33 -0.68 -22.70
N ILE A 116 -0.43 0.20 -22.05
CA ILE A 116 -0.60 0.21 -20.59
C ILE A 116 -1.48 -1.00 -20.21
N VAL A 117 -0.90 -1.93 -19.44
CA VAL A 117 -1.59 -3.16 -19.00
C VAL A 117 -1.97 -3.14 -17.53
N ALA A 118 -1.34 -2.30 -16.72
CA ALA A 118 -1.71 -2.13 -15.32
C ALA A 118 -1.29 -0.75 -14.79
N VAL A 119 -1.87 -0.35 -13.67
CA VAL A 119 -1.54 0.88 -12.96
C VAL A 119 -1.64 0.69 -11.45
N ALA A 120 -0.68 1.24 -10.71
CA ALA A 120 -0.84 1.57 -9.30
C ALA A 120 -0.87 3.08 -9.13
N VAL A 121 -1.77 3.56 -8.27
CA VAL A 121 -1.93 4.98 -7.97
C VAL A 121 -1.47 5.23 -6.55
N PHE A 122 -0.55 6.17 -6.40
CA PHE A 122 0.04 6.55 -5.13
C PHE A 122 -0.13 8.04 -4.86
N PHE A 123 -0.11 8.38 -3.57
CA PHE A 123 -0.06 9.76 -3.11
C PHE A 123 1.22 9.95 -2.29
N VAL A 124 1.82 11.11 -2.40
CA VAL A 124 2.97 11.52 -1.59
C VAL A 124 2.53 12.63 -0.63
N GLY A 125 2.74 12.44 0.65
CA GLY A 125 2.45 13.43 1.67
C GLY A 125 3.55 13.46 2.74
N GLY A 126 4.22 14.60 2.86
CA GLY A 126 5.39 14.70 3.74
C GLY A 126 6.48 13.71 3.35
N ASP A 127 6.86 12.84 4.27
CA ASP A 127 7.87 11.80 4.11
C ASP A 127 7.27 10.39 3.81
N THR A 128 6.02 10.32 3.37
CA THR A 128 5.28 9.07 3.22
C THR A 128 4.70 8.92 1.82
N LEU A 129 4.87 7.72 1.24
CA LEU A 129 4.16 7.25 0.05
C LEU A 129 2.94 6.44 0.47
N TYR A 130 1.78 6.77 -0.06
CA TYR A 130 0.50 6.09 0.19
C TYR A 130 0.05 5.34 -1.05
N GLY A 131 0.01 4.01 -1.02
CA GLY A 131 -0.60 3.19 -2.06
C GLY A 131 -2.12 3.18 -1.91
N ARG A 132 -2.85 3.52 -2.97
CA ARG A 132 -4.30 3.70 -2.86
C ARG A 132 -5.12 2.86 -3.81
N TYR A 133 -4.80 2.88 -5.11
CA TYR A 133 -5.59 2.19 -6.11
C TYR A 133 -4.72 1.32 -7.01
N TRP A 134 -5.32 0.26 -7.50
CA TRP A 134 -4.73 -0.69 -8.42
C TRP A 134 -5.73 -1.08 -9.50
N GLY A 135 -5.22 -1.28 -10.71
CA GLY A 135 -5.99 -1.88 -11.79
C GLY A 135 -5.08 -2.58 -12.80
N ALA A 136 -5.57 -3.66 -13.38
CA ALA A 136 -4.91 -4.37 -14.47
C ALA A 136 -5.93 -4.79 -15.52
N ALA A 137 -5.51 -4.81 -16.78
CA ALA A 137 -6.33 -5.25 -17.90
C ALA A 137 -6.57 -6.76 -17.86
N ASP A 138 -5.58 -7.52 -17.40
CA ASP A 138 -5.58 -8.96 -17.38
C ASP A 138 -4.85 -9.49 -16.14
N GLU A 139 -4.87 -10.80 -15.92
CA GLU A 139 -4.12 -11.46 -14.86
C GLU A 139 -2.70 -11.80 -15.33
N PHE A 140 -1.72 -11.12 -14.74
CA PHE A 140 -0.30 -11.42 -14.90
C PHE A 140 0.28 -11.91 -13.59
N HIS A 141 1.06 -12.98 -13.64
CA HIS A 141 1.66 -13.54 -12.43
C HIS A 141 2.57 -12.53 -11.73
N SER A 142 2.32 -12.28 -10.46
CA SER A 142 3.09 -11.35 -9.61
C SER A 142 3.05 -9.87 -10.00
N LEU A 143 2.33 -9.47 -11.05
CA LEU A 143 2.30 -8.07 -11.51
C LEU A 143 1.75 -7.13 -10.44
N HIS A 144 0.70 -7.53 -9.72
CA HIS A 144 0.18 -6.74 -8.59
C HIS A 144 1.28 -6.44 -7.56
N PHE A 145 2.05 -7.45 -7.17
CA PHE A 145 3.10 -7.30 -6.17
C PHE A 145 4.25 -6.45 -6.67
N GLU A 146 4.63 -6.62 -7.92
CA GLU A 146 5.67 -5.80 -8.53
C GLU A 146 5.24 -4.34 -8.59
N THR A 147 4.07 -4.07 -9.17
CA THR A 147 3.62 -2.69 -9.42
C THR A 147 3.25 -1.95 -8.13
N CYS A 148 2.52 -2.62 -7.23
CA CYS A 148 2.02 -1.97 -6.00
C CYS A 148 3.03 -1.94 -4.87
N TYR A 149 3.98 -2.89 -4.80
CA TYR A 149 4.89 -2.96 -3.65
C TYR A 149 6.35 -2.74 -4.05
N HIS A 150 6.92 -3.55 -4.94
CA HIS A 150 8.34 -3.43 -5.28
C HIS A 150 8.65 -2.10 -5.96
N GLN A 151 7.83 -1.67 -6.91
CA GLN A 151 7.96 -0.37 -7.58
C GLN A 151 7.71 0.81 -6.63
N GLY A 152 6.83 0.67 -5.63
CA GLY A 152 6.62 1.67 -4.58
C GLY A 152 7.82 1.79 -3.65
N ILE A 153 8.39 0.66 -3.21
CA ILE A 153 9.61 0.63 -2.38
C ILE A 153 10.79 1.22 -3.15
N GLU A 154 10.98 0.85 -4.41
CA GLU A 154 12.05 1.37 -5.27
C GLU A 154 11.94 2.89 -5.41
N HIS A 155 10.72 3.40 -5.66
CA HIS A 155 10.44 4.85 -5.68
C HIS A 155 10.79 5.52 -4.34
N CYS A 156 10.44 4.91 -3.21
CA CYS A 156 10.79 5.46 -1.90
C CYS A 156 12.31 5.51 -1.67
N ILE A 157 13.05 4.51 -2.11
CA ILE A 157 14.51 4.48 -2.01
C ILE A 157 15.12 5.59 -2.87
N GLU A 158 14.74 5.69 -4.13
CA GLU A 158 15.24 6.67 -5.10
C GLU A 158 14.99 8.12 -4.65
N HIS A 159 13.83 8.38 -4.04
CA HIS A 159 13.41 9.73 -3.63
C HIS A 159 13.62 10.00 -2.13
N ARG A 160 14.26 9.06 -1.40
CA ARG A 160 14.51 9.16 0.06
C ARG A 160 13.24 9.38 0.89
N ILE A 161 12.13 8.82 0.44
CA ILE A 161 10.88 8.82 1.19
C ILE A 161 11.04 7.85 2.36
N ALA A 162 10.70 8.30 3.57
CA ALA A 162 10.98 7.55 4.79
C ALA A 162 10.04 6.36 4.99
N ARG A 163 8.78 6.47 4.56
CA ARG A 163 7.75 5.48 4.84
C ARG A 163 6.88 5.17 3.62
N PHE A 164 6.43 3.92 3.52
CA PHE A 164 5.45 3.52 2.54
C PHE A 164 4.29 2.78 3.21
N GLU A 165 3.09 3.31 3.05
CA GLU A 165 1.80 2.78 3.49
C GLU A 165 1.02 2.26 2.28
N PRO A 166 1.04 0.94 1.99
CA PRO A 166 0.48 0.39 0.75
C PRO A 166 -1.03 0.10 0.83
N GLY A 167 -1.73 0.64 1.83
CA GLY A 167 -3.14 0.37 2.13
C GLY A 167 -3.32 -0.63 3.27
N THR A 168 -4.57 -0.79 3.74
CA THR A 168 -4.88 -1.44 5.02
C THR A 168 -4.74 -2.96 5.03
N GLN A 169 -5.08 -3.68 3.96
CA GLN A 169 -5.25 -5.13 3.99
C GLN A 169 -4.04 -5.91 3.47
N GLY A 170 -3.84 -7.12 4.00
CA GLY A 170 -3.10 -8.21 3.38
C GLY A 170 -1.74 -8.54 4.00
N GLU A 171 -1.69 -9.66 4.72
CA GLU A 171 -0.46 -10.25 5.29
C GLU A 171 0.59 -10.60 4.22
N HIS A 172 0.19 -10.78 2.96
CA HIS A 172 1.11 -11.02 1.84
C HIS A 172 2.16 -9.90 1.67
N LYS A 173 1.93 -8.72 2.27
CA LYS A 173 2.88 -7.61 2.33
C LYS A 173 4.09 -7.93 3.21
N VAL A 174 3.89 -8.71 4.27
CA VAL A 174 4.96 -9.11 5.20
C VAL A 174 6.11 -9.79 4.45
N ALA A 175 5.79 -10.74 3.56
CA ALA A 175 6.79 -11.43 2.75
C ALA A 175 7.60 -10.50 1.81
N ARG A 176 7.18 -9.24 1.65
CA ARG A 176 7.78 -8.20 0.81
C ARG A 176 8.42 -7.07 1.61
N GLY A 177 8.60 -7.28 2.93
CA GLY A 177 9.36 -6.40 3.80
C GLY A 177 8.53 -5.32 4.51
N PHE A 178 7.20 -5.36 4.40
CA PHE A 178 6.34 -4.53 5.24
C PHE A 178 6.23 -5.13 6.63
N VAL A 179 6.24 -4.29 7.64
CA VAL A 179 6.17 -4.71 9.04
C VAL A 179 4.82 -4.33 9.64
N PRO A 180 4.29 -5.13 10.59
CA PRO A 180 3.08 -4.77 11.30
C PRO A 180 3.28 -3.44 12.03
N THR A 181 2.30 -2.56 11.90
CA THR A 181 2.32 -1.21 12.46
C THR A 181 0.96 -0.91 13.05
N LEU A 182 0.93 -0.60 14.34
CA LEU A 182 -0.31 -0.20 15.00
C LEU A 182 -0.77 1.16 14.51
N THR A 183 -2.04 1.25 14.15
CA THR A 183 -2.72 2.48 13.76
C THR A 183 -3.86 2.78 14.72
N HIS A 184 -4.22 4.05 14.83
CA HIS A 184 -5.23 4.52 15.77
C HIS A 184 -6.31 5.29 15.04
N SER A 185 -7.56 5.09 15.47
CA SER A 185 -8.69 5.88 15.03
C SER A 185 -9.56 6.30 16.22
N ALA A 186 -10.18 7.48 16.15
CA ALA A 186 -11.04 8.02 17.18
C ALA A 186 -12.49 8.07 16.68
N HIS A 187 -13.43 7.59 17.50
CA HIS A 187 -14.83 7.45 17.14
C HIS A 187 -15.73 8.13 18.18
N ARG A 188 -16.65 8.96 17.71
CA ARG A 188 -17.66 9.60 18.56
C ARG A 188 -19.01 8.95 18.32
N ILE A 189 -19.54 8.30 19.35
CA ILE A 189 -20.85 7.64 19.32
C ILE A 189 -21.81 8.46 20.17
N ALA A 190 -22.89 8.95 19.57
CA ALA A 190 -23.86 9.83 20.24
C ALA A 190 -24.76 9.08 21.23
N ASP A 191 -25.22 7.87 20.90
CA ASP A 191 -26.05 7.06 21.81
C ASP A 191 -25.21 6.46 22.94
N PRO A 192 -25.51 6.77 24.23
CA PRO A 192 -24.69 6.31 25.36
C PRO A 192 -24.69 4.79 25.55
N ARG A 193 -25.76 4.09 25.20
CA ARG A 193 -25.85 2.62 25.34
C ARG A 193 -25.01 1.95 24.28
N PHE A 194 -25.13 2.41 23.03
CA PHE A 194 -24.35 1.91 21.91
C PHE A 194 -22.86 2.21 22.11
N ARG A 195 -22.54 3.42 22.61
CA ARG A 195 -21.17 3.80 22.97
C ARG A 195 -20.55 2.87 24.01
N ARG A 196 -21.27 2.51 25.08
CA ARG A 196 -20.78 1.59 26.11
C ARG A 196 -20.48 0.22 25.51
N ALA A 197 -21.42 -0.35 24.74
CA ALA A 197 -21.23 -1.65 24.10
C ALA A 197 -20.00 -1.67 23.16
N ILE A 198 -19.76 -0.57 22.40
CA ILE A 198 -18.57 -0.45 21.57
C ILE A 198 -17.31 -0.28 22.41
N ALA A 199 -17.34 0.48 23.51
CA ALA A 199 -16.18 0.61 24.39
C ALA A 199 -15.73 -0.74 24.97
N ASP A 200 -16.67 -1.55 25.44
CA ASP A 200 -16.41 -2.91 25.93
C ASP A 200 -15.81 -3.82 24.84
N TYR A 201 -16.35 -3.74 23.61
CA TYR A 201 -15.84 -4.47 22.47
C TYR A 201 -14.40 -4.06 22.13
N LEU A 202 -14.10 -2.75 22.11
CA LEU A 202 -12.77 -2.23 21.76
C LEU A 202 -11.67 -2.64 22.75
N LEU A 203 -12.02 -2.87 24.01
CA LEU A 203 -11.07 -3.42 24.98
C LEU A 203 -10.61 -4.84 24.60
N ALA A 204 -11.57 -5.69 24.25
CA ALA A 204 -11.28 -7.06 23.80
C ALA A 204 -10.56 -7.09 22.45
N GLU A 205 -11.05 -6.29 21.47
CA GLU A 205 -10.44 -6.17 20.14
C GLU A 205 -8.98 -5.70 20.23
N GLY A 206 -8.70 -4.69 21.08
CA GLY A 206 -7.36 -4.13 21.22
C GLY A 206 -6.31 -5.14 21.69
N ALA A 207 -6.66 -6.02 22.62
CA ALA A 207 -5.78 -7.10 23.08
C ALA A 207 -5.47 -8.09 21.93
N GLY A 208 -6.48 -8.47 21.15
CA GLY A 208 -6.31 -9.34 19.98
C GLY A 208 -5.47 -8.71 18.88
N VAL A 209 -5.58 -7.39 18.66
CA VAL A 209 -4.74 -6.66 17.68
C VAL A 209 -3.28 -6.66 18.11
N ASP A 210 -2.98 -6.46 19.40
CA ASP A 210 -1.60 -6.48 19.90
C ASP A 210 -0.96 -7.87 19.74
N GLU A 211 -1.69 -8.93 20.09
CA GLU A 211 -1.24 -10.31 19.90
C GLU A 211 -1.02 -10.66 18.42
N TYR A 212 -1.97 -10.27 17.57
CA TYR A 212 -1.86 -10.44 16.12
C TYR A 212 -0.61 -9.73 15.55
N ALA A 213 -0.41 -8.46 15.91
CA ALA A 213 0.74 -7.69 15.44
C ALA A 213 2.07 -8.30 15.88
N ALA A 214 2.16 -8.78 17.12
CA ALA A 214 3.34 -9.47 17.64
C ALA A 214 3.61 -10.77 16.89
N GLY A 215 2.60 -11.64 16.73
CA GLY A 215 2.73 -12.93 16.04
C GLY A 215 3.13 -12.77 14.56
N ILE A 216 2.55 -11.80 13.85
CA ILE A 216 2.94 -11.52 12.46
C ILE A 216 4.36 -10.94 12.39
N GLY A 217 4.78 -10.17 13.39
CA GLY A 217 6.13 -9.61 13.47
C GLY A 217 7.24 -10.66 13.42
N GLU A 218 6.99 -11.88 13.88
CA GLU A 218 7.93 -13.00 13.81
C GLU A 218 8.14 -13.55 12.38
N HIS A 219 7.24 -13.23 11.46
CA HIS A 219 7.24 -13.75 10.08
C HIS A 219 7.82 -12.77 9.05
N VAL A 220 8.35 -11.63 9.50
CA VAL A 220 9.01 -10.65 8.61
C VAL A 220 10.21 -11.29 7.89
N PRO A 221 10.52 -10.85 6.66
CA PRO A 221 11.55 -11.52 5.84
C PRO A 221 12.99 -11.21 6.25
N TYR A 222 13.17 -10.28 7.20
CA TYR A 222 14.49 -9.79 7.61
C TYR A 222 15.26 -10.84 8.43
N ARG A 223 16.60 -10.73 8.41
CA ARG A 223 17.46 -11.49 9.34
C ARG A 223 17.22 -10.99 10.76
N GLN A 224 17.39 -11.87 11.74
CA GLN A 224 17.13 -11.54 13.17
C GLN A 224 17.89 -10.29 13.68
N GLU A 225 19.08 -10.03 13.18
CA GLU A 225 19.89 -8.85 13.52
C GLU A 225 19.34 -7.52 12.97
N LEU A 226 18.34 -7.58 12.07
CA LEU A 226 17.75 -6.43 11.37
C LEU A 226 16.23 -6.33 11.60
N THR A 227 15.70 -7.13 12.50
CA THR A 227 14.26 -7.03 12.86
C THR A 227 14.05 -5.74 13.65
N PRO A 228 13.00 -4.95 13.34
CA PRO A 228 12.73 -3.66 13.98
C PRO A 228 12.40 -3.81 15.45
#